data_ba4f4ead7939f01d8d00c4455e5cdf1e
#
_entry.id   ba4f4ead7939f01d8d00c4455e5cdf1e
#
_cell.length_a   1.000
_cell.length_b   1.000
_cell.length_c   1.000
_cell.angle_alpha   90.00
_cell.angle_beta   90.00
_cell.angle_gamma   90.00
#
_symmetry.space_group_name_H-M   'P 1'
#
loop_
_entity.id
_entity.type
_entity.pdbx_description
1 polymer ?
#
loop_
_entity_poly.entity_id
_entity_poly.type
_entity_poly.pdbx_seq_one_letter_code
_entity_poly.pdbx_strand_id
1 'polypeptide(L)'
;MARIYGTIESLKSLKSELENNGITRFNSVKEIKHFLSNYNSEKLTILNNESDKLEKEYSETYSNLKQRVQNKTEIINLETEKIDNRISQLHIKINIIKIKDVNFLKKLISSIKLYSLKKQSNYFIKNKNKLISSSVKEITRNIENDELFIKEYDTGKQNLIEKRAKTETKKLEHTRNVLENSRNLISGAIGENLVVKEIKKLSDDYALINDFNLSFSRPIFHKKYNQRIYSVQIDHLLISKAGIFIIETKNWSKSSVNTISLRSPIEQIERSNFALYVYISENITLNEHHWGEQRIPIRNLIVMINNKPTAEFKYVTVKLLRELNDYIKYFEPVLNQIQLNRIITQLNN
;
A
#
# COMPACT_ATOMS: atom_id res chain seq x y z
N MET A 1 -32.18 15.81 5.39
CA MET A 1 -30.99 15.54 4.52
C MET A 1 -31.47 14.83 3.27
N ALA A 2 -30.89 15.13 2.11
CA ALA A 2 -31.19 14.41 0.87
C ALA A 2 -30.96 12.89 1.00
N ARG A 3 -31.84 12.11 0.37
CA ARG A 3 -31.74 10.64 0.31
C ARG A 3 -30.66 10.28 -0.71
N ILE A 4 -29.69 9.44 -0.34
CA ILE A 4 -28.56 9.05 -1.21
C ILE A 4 -28.62 7.57 -1.48
N TYR A 5 -28.60 7.20 -2.76
CA TYR A 5 -28.64 5.84 -3.26
C TYR A 5 -27.38 5.56 -4.13
N GLY A 6 -26.97 4.31 -4.17
CA GLY A 6 -25.82 3.88 -4.96
C GLY A 6 -24.48 4.37 -4.38
N THR A 7 -23.41 3.93 -5.01
CA THR A 7 -22.01 4.29 -4.67
C THR A 7 -21.38 4.99 -5.86
N ILE A 8 -20.42 5.85 -5.59
CA ILE A 8 -19.67 6.61 -6.60
C ILE A 8 -18.82 5.66 -7.45
N GLU A 9 -18.97 5.70 -8.78
CA GLU A 9 -18.27 4.80 -9.70
C GLU A 9 -16.75 4.96 -9.64
N SER A 10 -16.25 6.18 -9.66
CA SER A 10 -14.80 6.41 -9.60
C SER A 10 -14.17 5.94 -8.28
N LEU A 11 -14.93 5.86 -7.18
CA LEU A 11 -14.48 5.23 -5.93
C LEU A 11 -14.40 3.71 -6.05
N LYS A 12 -15.38 3.07 -6.73
CA LYS A 12 -15.36 1.62 -7.00
C LYS A 12 -14.17 1.26 -7.88
N SER A 13 -14.01 1.98 -8.99
CA SER A 13 -12.91 1.79 -9.94
C SER A 13 -11.55 2.01 -9.29
N LEU A 14 -11.39 3.05 -8.47
CA LEU A 14 -10.17 3.30 -7.71
C LEU A 14 -9.87 2.16 -6.72
N LYS A 15 -10.88 1.70 -5.99
CA LYS A 15 -10.71 0.59 -5.05
C LYS A 15 -10.28 -0.70 -5.76
N SER A 16 -10.95 -1.03 -6.87
CA SER A 16 -10.59 -2.18 -7.71
C SER A 16 -9.17 -2.08 -8.25
N GLU A 17 -8.74 -0.92 -8.72
CA GLU A 17 -7.38 -0.68 -9.21
C GLU A 17 -6.33 -0.89 -8.10
N LEU A 18 -6.60 -0.40 -6.89
CA LEU A 18 -5.71 -0.60 -5.73
C LEU A 18 -5.64 -2.08 -5.33
N GLU A 19 -6.78 -2.76 -5.26
CA GLU A 19 -6.86 -4.20 -4.91
C GLU A 19 -6.14 -5.07 -5.95
N ASN A 20 -6.32 -4.79 -7.25
CA ASN A 20 -5.61 -5.49 -8.33
C ASN A 20 -4.09 -5.34 -8.26
N ASN A 21 -3.60 -4.25 -7.67
CA ASN A 21 -2.18 -4.00 -7.42
C ASN A 21 -1.73 -4.42 -6.01
N GLY A 22 -2.56 -5.14 -5.25
CA GLY A 22 -2.25 -5.65 -3.91
C GLY A 22 -2.20 -4.56 -2.82
N ILE A 23 -2.83 -3.40 -3.05
CA ILE A 23 -2.83 -2.26 -2.13
C ILE A 23 -4.16 -2.23 -1.38
N THR A 24 -4.14 -2.62 -0.11
CA THR A 24 -5.34 -2.70 0.76
C THR A 24 -5.31 -1.73 1.93
N ARG A 25 -4.28 -0.91 2.04
CA ARG A 25 -4.04 -0.04 3.21
C ARG A 25 -4.94 1.19 3.30
N PHE A 26 -5.72 1.52 2.26
CA PHE A 26 -6.52 2.74 2.21
C PHE A 26 -8.01 2.44 2.29
N ASN A 27 -8.70 3.12 3.22
CA ASN A 27 -10.15 3.07 3.37
C ASN A 27 -10.84 4.35 2.85
N SER A 28 -10.07 5.38 2.50
CA SER A 28 -10.60 6.65 2.04
C SER A 28 -9.63 7.41 1.15
N VAL A 29 -10.18 8.26 0.28
CA VAL A 29 -9.40 9.19 -0.55
C VAL A 29 -8.59 10.18 0.31
N LYS A 30 -9.04 10.48 1.53
CA LYS A 30 -8.31 11.33 2.48
C LYS A 30 -7.00 10.66 2.91
N GLU A 31 -7.03 9.36 3.18
CA GLU A 31 -5.83 8.58 3.52
C GLU A 31 -4.84 8.51 2.36
N ILE A 32 -5.35 8.36 1.12
CA ILE A 32 -4.51 8.40 -0.09
C ILE A 32 -3.79 9.75 -0.22
N LYS A 33 -4.51 10.87 -0.04
CA LYS A 33 -3.91 12.20 -0.06
C LYS A 33 -2.86 12.38 1.03
N HIS A 34 -3.17 11.92 2.24
CA HIS A 34 -2.25 11.97 3.37
C HIS A 34 -0.98 11.15 3.10
N PHE A 35 -1.12 9.96 2.54
CA PHE A 35 0.01 9.14 2.14
C PHE A 35 0.90 9.85 1.11
N LEU A 36 0.30 10.38 0.03
CA LEU A 36 1.05 11.08 -1.01
C LEU A 36 1.80 12.31 -0.48
N SER A 37 1.21 13.06 0.46
CA SER A 37 1.86 14.22 1.09
C SER A 37 2.98 13.82 2.06
N ASN A 38 2.89 12.65 2.69
CA ASN A 38 3.82 12.19 3.72
C ASN A 38 4.77 11.08 3.23
N TYR A 39 4.75 10.74 1.93
CA TYR A 39 5.56 9.67 1.36
C TYR A 39 7.05 9.74 1.74
N ASN A 40 7.65 10.92 1.63
CA ASN A 40 9.07 11.10 1.96
C ASN A 40 9.35 10.90 3.45
N SER A 41 8.45 11.36 4.32
CA SER A 41 8.55 11.15 5.77
C SER A 41 8.43 9.67 6.13
N GLU A 42 7.46 8.95 5.51
CA GLU A 42 7.28 7.52 5.74
C GLU A 42 8.51 6.72 5.26
N LYS A 43 9.09 7.08 4.11
CA LYS A 43 10.33 6.49 3.61
C LYS A 43 11.52 6.74 4.54
N LEU A 44 11.67 7.96 5.04
CA LEU A 44 12.70 8.29 6.03
C LEU A 44 12.54 7.52 7.33
N THR A 45 11.32 7.36 7.81
CA THR A 45 11.03 6.57 9.02
C THR A 45 11.49 5.11 8.86
N ILE A 46 11.25 4.49 7.69
CA ILE A 46 11.73 3.13 7.39
C ILE A 46 13.26 3.07 7.45
N LEU A 47 13.95 4.02 6.81
CA LEU A 47 15.42 4.07 6.80
C LEU A 47 16.00 4.30 8.20
N ASN A 48 15.42 5.20 8.99
CA ASN A 48 15.84 5.49 10.35
C ASN A 48 15.66 4.28 11.27
N ASN A 49 14.52 3.59 11.17
CA ASN A 49 14.27 2.37 11.95
C ASN A 49 15.30 1.27 11.64
N GLU A 50 15.71 1.12 10.38
CA GLU A 50 16.76 0.16 10.02
C GLU A 50 18.15 0.65 10.46
N SER A 51 18.41 1.96 10.45
CA SER A 51 19.64 2.54 11.02
C SER A 51 19.76 2.25 12.51
N ASP A 52 18.70 2.47 13.28
CA ASP A 52 18.68 2.24 14.73
C ASP A 52 18.91 0.76 15.07
N LYS A 53 18.25 -0.16 14.32
CA LYS A 53 18.49 -1.60 14.47
C LYS A 53 19.93 -1.99 14.17
N LEU A 54 20.49 -1.44 13.10
CA LEU A 54 21.86 -1.71 12.67
C LEU A 54 22.89 -1.16 13.67
N GLU A 55 22.65 0.02 14.25
CA GLU A 55 23.51 0.60 15.29
C GLU A 55 23.51 -0.25 16.58
N LYS A 56 22.33 -0.74 16.96
CA LYS A 56 22.23 -1.64 18.10
C LYS A 56 22.98 -2.94 17.85
N GLU A 57 22.79 -3.57 16.70
CA GLU A 57 23.51 -4.79 16.32
C GLU A 57 25.03 -4.57 16.28
N TYR A 58 25.48 -3.44 15.75
CA TYR A 58 26.90 -3.07 15.75
C TYR A 58 27.47 -2.98 17.18
N SER A 59 26.79 -2.28 18.08
CA SER A 59 27.25 -2.10 19.45
C SER A 59 27.31 -3.43 20.23
N GLU A 60 26.32 -4.31 20.01
CA GLU A 60 26.28 -5.65 20.59
C GLU A 60 27.41 -6.53 20.02
N THR A 61 27.61 -6.52 18.71
CA THR A 61 28.67 -7.29 18.04
C THR A 61 30.06 -6.82 18.47
N TYR A 62 30.27 -5.54 18.60
CA TYR A 62 31.54 -4.98 19.05
C TYR A 62 31.87 -5.39 20.50
N SER A 63 30.87 -5.37 21.39
CA SER A 63 31.01 -5.85 22.77
C SER A 63 31.33 -7.36 22.82
N ASN A 64 30.60 -8.15 22.03
CA ASN A 64 30.78 -9.59 21.93
C ASN A 64 32.15 -9.96 21.36
N LEU A 65 32.66 -9.24 20.36
CA LEU A 65 33.99 -9.43 19.81
C LEU A 65 35.06 -9.27 20.89
N LYS A 66 34.98 -8.22 21.68
CA LYS A 66 35.90 -7.98 22.78
C LYS A 66 35.96 -9.13 23.77
N GLN A 67 34.76 -9.63 24.18
CA GLN A 67 34.64 -10.74 25.11
C GLN A 67 35.15 -12.06 24.49
N ARG A 68 34.84 -12.31 23.21
CA ARG A 68 35.31 -13.54 22.51
C ARG A 68 36.82 -13.56 22.35
N VAL A 69 37.45 -12.44 22.07
CA VAL A 69 38.91 -12.34 21.98
C VAL A 69 39.56 -12.66 23.34
N GLN A 70 39.01 -12.13 24.44
CA GLN A 70 39.48 -12.44 25.79
C GLN A 70 39.28 -13.93 26.10
N ASN A 71 38.09 -14.49 25.89
CA ASN A 71 37.79 -15.89 26.12
C ASN A 71 38.69 -16.82 25.29
N LYS A 72 38.98 -16.47 24.03
CA LYS A 72 39.92 -17.23 23.19
C LYS A 72 41.30 -17.31 23.83
N THR A 73 41.79 -16.19 24.38
CA THR A 73 43.11 -16.14 25.05
C THR A 73 43.08 -17.02 26.31
N GLU A 74 42.02 -16.99 27.10
CA GLU A 74 41.87 -17.81 28.32
C GLU A 74 41.84 -19.31 27.95
N ILE A 75 41.10 -19.70 26.92
CA ILE A 75 41.03 -21.11 26.45
C ILE A 75 42.42 -21.59 25.97
N ILE A 76 43.15 -20.76 25.23
CA ILE A 76 44.51 -21.09 24.78
C ILE A 76 45.41 -21.33 25.97
N ASN A 77 45.39 -20.46 27.00
CA ASN A 77 46.19 -20.57 28.20
C ASN A 77 45.87 -21.86 28.99
N LEU A 78 44.58 -22.10 29.24
CA LEU A 78 44.10 -23.30 29.95
C LEU A 78 44.47 -24.60 29.20
N GLU A 79 44.26 -24.67 27.88
CA GLU A 79 44.60 -25.87 27.10
C GLU A 79 46.12 -26.07 27.02
N THR A 80 46.88 -24.97 26.95
CA THR A 80 48.35 -25.01 26.98
C THR A 80 48.82 -25.60 28.29
N GLU A 81 48.33 -25.09 29.41
CA GLU A 81 48.66 -25.60 30.78
C GLU A 81 48.26 -27.05 30.96
N LYS A 82 47.09 -27.45 30.55
CA LYS A 82 46.65 -28.87 30.59
C LYS A 82 47.58 -29.82 29.85
N ILE A 83 48.01 -29.43 28.62
CA ILE A 83 48.89 -30.24 27.79
C ILE A 83 50.31 -30.28 28.43
N ASP A 84 50.83 -29.14 28.90
CA ASP A 84 52.15 -29.09 29.54
C ASP A 84 52.18 -29.86 30.84
N ASN A 85 51.15 -29.77 31.68
CA ASN A 85 50.97 -30.60 32.87
C ASN A 85 50.92 -32.10 32.49
N ARG A 86 50.24 -32.48 31.44
CA ARG A 86 50.16 -33.87 30.97
C ARG A 86 51.53 -34.39 30.52
N ILE A 87 52.30 -33.60 29.76
CA ILE A 87 53.63 -33.91 29.33
C ILE A 87 54.54 -34.10 30.56
N SER A 88 54.49 -33.16 31.52
CA SER A 88 55.31 -33.21 32.75
C SER A 88 55.00 -34.46 33.59
N GLN A 89 53.73 -34.81 33.78
CA GLN A 89 53.32 -36.07 34.45
C GLN A 89 53.83 -37.31 33.75
N LEU A 90 53.82 -37.33 32.38
CA LEU A 90 54.37 -38.43 31.62
C LEU A 90 55.91 -38.55 31.78
N HIS A 91 56.60 -37.43 31.78
CA HIS A 91 58.03 -37.41 32.06
C HIS A 91 58.42 -37.88 33.42
N ILE A 92 57.68 -37.48 34.48
CA ILE A 92 57.87 -38.00 35.86
C ILE A 92 57.68 -39.51 35.88
N LYS A 93 56.61 -40.03 35.25
CA LYS A 93 56.37 -41.50 35.19
C LYS A 93 57.48 -42.24 34.42
N ILE A 94 58.01 -41.67 33.34
CA ILE A 94 59.11 -42.20 32.58
C ILE A 94 60.38 -42.30 33.46
N ASN A 95 60.67 -41.21 34.19
CA ASN A 95 61.88 -41.19 35.06
C ASN A 95 61.78 -42.16 36.23
N ILE A 96 60.60 -42.33 36.87
CA ILE A 96 60.37 -43.29 37.92
C ILE A 96 60.66 -44.74 37.42
N ILE A 97 60.24 -45.08 36.18
CA ILE A 97 60.45 -46.40 35.64
C ILE A 97 61.95 -46.62 35.31
N LYS A 98 62.68 -45.57 34.87
CA LYS A 98 64.14 -45.67 34.60
C LYS A 98 65.00 -45.92 35.83
N ILE A 99 64.56 -45.43 37.00
CA ILE A 99 65.34 -45.47 38.24
C ILE A 99 65.10 -46.82 39.02
N LYS A 100 64.01 -47.54 38.76
CA LYS A 100 63.71 -48.81 39.45
C LYS A 100 64.61 -49.91 38.94
N ASP A 101 65.53 -50.44 39.81
CA ASP A 101 66.24 -51.70 39.59
C ASP A 101 65.24 -52.90 39.69
N VAL A 102 65.10 -53.68 38.60
CA VAL A 102 64.04 -54.72 38.51
C VAL A 102 64.61 -56.03 37.91
N ASN A 103 64.13 -57.19 38.43
CA ASN A 103 64.39 -58.49 37.92
C ASN A 103 64.00 -58.67 36.43
N PHE A 104 64.66 -59.60 35.68
CA PHE A 104 64.60 -59.74 34.24
C PHE A 104 63.17 -59.68 33.64
N LEU A 105 62.21 -60.43 34.22
CA LEU A 105 60.82 -60.45 33.75
C LEU A 105 60.10 -59.13 33.95
N LYS A 106 60.34 -58.42 35.06
CA LYS A 106 59.81 -57.10 35.30
C LYS A 106 60.45 -56.01 34.37
N LYS A 107 61.67 -56.26 33.90
CA LYS A 107 62.39 -55.37 32.94
C LYS A 107 61.70 -55.36 31.56
N LEU A 108 61.16 -56.51 31.11
CA LEU A 108 60.38 -56.56 29.85
C LEU A 108 59.09 -55.80 29.90
N ILE A 109 58.32 -55.94 30.99
CA ILE A 109 57.09 -55.21 31.23
C ILE A 109 57.34 -53.68 31.33
N SER A 110 58.39 -53.31 32.07
CA SER A 110 58.79 -51.89 32.19
C SER A 110 59.23 -51.26 30.89
N SER A 111 59.92 -52.03 29.98
CA SER A 111 60.31 -51.55 28.63
C SER A 111 59.09 -51.26 27.74
N ILE A 112 58.09 -52.13 27.73
CA ILE A 112 56.79 -51.91 26.98
C ILE A 112 56.09 -50.68 27.55
N LYS A 113 56.00 -50.57 28.86
CA LYS A 113 55.35 -49.40 29.53
C LYS A 113 56.12 -48.07 29.22
N LEU A 114 57.43 -48.14 29.26
CA LEU A 114 58.29 -47.00 28.90
C LEU A 114 58.12 -46.55 27.45
N TYR A 115 58.05 -47.52 26.52
CA TYR A 115 57.75 -47.24 25.10
C TYR A 115 56.38 -46.54 24.95
N SER A 116 55.31 -47.08 25.56
CA SER A 116 53.99 -46.49 25.52
C SER A 116 53.94 -45.06 26.07
N LEU A 117 54.58 -44.82 27.23
CA LEU A 117 54.64 -43.49 27.81
C LEU A 117 55.42 -42.47 26.98
N LYS A 118 56.55 -42.93 26.40
CA LYS A 118 57.33 -42.08 25.44
C LYS A 118 56.50 -41.74 24.19
N LYS A 119 55.74 -42.71 23.63
CA LYS A 119 54.86 -42.50 22.49
C LYS A 119 53.75 -41.51 22.81
N GLN A 120 53.16 -41.59 23.96
CA GLN A 120 52.15 -40.61 24.43
C GLN A 120 52.77 -39.22 24.60
N SER A 121 53.89 -39.09 25.23
CA SER A 121 54.58 -37.79 25.44
C SER A 121 54.91 -37.16 24.07
N ASN A 122 55.50 -37.93 23.18
CA ASN A 122 55.81 -37.45 21.82
C ASN A 122 54.55 -37.07 21.01
N TYR A 123 53.41 -37.72 21.21
CA TYR A 123 52.15 -37.36 20.60
C TYR A 123 51.72 -35.96 21.08
N PHE A 124 51.70 -35.71 22.40
CA PHE A 124 51.30 -34.41 22.91
C PHE A 124 52.27 -33.28 22.51
N ILE A 125 53.56 -33.56 22.53
CA ILE A 125 54.58 -32.58 22.08
C ILE A 125 54.37 -32.20 20.61
N LYS A 126 54.25 -33.22 19.73
CA LYS A 126 54.08 -33.01 18.28
C LYS A 126 52.78 -32.36 17.90
N ASN A 127 51.71 -32.68 18.64
CA ASN A 127 50.35 -32.22 18.30
C ASN A 127 49.87 -31.04 19.18
N LYS A 128 50.70 -30.47 20.04
CA LYS A 128 50.33 -29.41 20.99
C LYS A 128 49.58 -28.29 20.26
N ASN A 129 50.15 -27.67 19.23
CA ASN A 129 49.55 -26.58 18.50
C ASN A 129 48.25 -26.96 17.79
N LYS A 130 48.16 -28.22 17.25
CA LYS A 130 46.96 -28.72 16.63
C LYS A 130 45.81 -28.94 17.65
N LEU A 131 46.11 -29.40 18.83
CA LEU A 131 45.13 -29.59 19.91
C LEU A 131 44.61 -28.23 20.40
N ILE A 132 45.50 -27.27 20.63
CA ILE A 132 45.13 -25.93 21.04
C ILE A 132 44.30 -25.25 19.93
N SER A 133 44.72 -25.30 18.67
CA SER A 133 43.97 -24.70 17.56
C SER A 133 42.57 -25.32 17.36
N SER A 134 42.42 -26.63 17.60
CA SER A 134 41.09 -27.26 17.54
C SER A 134 40.17 -26.85 18.68
N SER A 135 40.67 -26.59 19.89
CA SER A 135 39.85 -26.14 21.01
C SER A 135 39.30 -24.71 20.83
N VAL A 136 39.99 -23.86 20.06
CA VAL A 136 39.57 -22.48 19.78
C VAL A 136 38.97 -22.29 18.38
N LYS A 137 38.75 -23.35 17.61
CA LYS A 137 38.32 -23.24 16.21
C LYS A 137 36.96 -22.51 16.07
N GLU A 138 36.00 -22.85 16.89
CA GLU A 138 34.65 -22.27 16.85
C GLU A 138 34.67 -20.79 17.24
N ILE A 139 35.35 -20.46 18.35
CA ILE A 139 35.44 -19.07 18.82
C ILE A 139 36.21 -18.21 17.81
N THR A 140 37.24 -18.76 17.14
CA THR A 140 37.95 -18.06 16.08
C THR A 140 37.05 -17.73 14.91
N ARG A 141 36.21 -18.67 14.46
CA ARG A 141 35.23 -18.43 13.39
C ARG A 141 34.22 -17.35 13.75
N ASN A 142 33.77 -17.34 15.01
CA ASN A 142 32.84 -16.30 15.47
C ASN A 142 33.50 -14.92 15.50
N ILE A 143 34.76 -14.83 15.91
CA ILE A 143 35.57 -13.59 15.87
C ILE A 143 35.69 -13.10 14.43
N GLU A 144 36.05 -13.95 13.48
CA GLU A 144 36.15 -13.60 12.06
C GLU A 144 34.85 -13.06 11.49
N ASN A 145 33.70 -13.64 11.85
CA ASN A 145 32.38 -13.17 11.42
C ASN A 145 32.06 -11.78 12.04
N ASP A 146 32.36 -11.59 13.32
CA ASP A 146 32.14 -10.28 13.99
C ASP A 146 33.01 -9.20 13.37
N GLU A 147 34.29 -9.49 13.08
CA GLU A 147 35.20 -8.56 12.42
C GLU A 147 34.75 -8.21 11.00
N LEU A 148 34.25 -9.18 10.23
CA LEU A 148 33.68 -8.93 8.91
C LEU A 148 32.47 -8.00 8.97
N PHE A 149 31.54 -8.25 9.89
CA PHE A 149 30.37 -7.40 10.05
C PHE A 149 30.76 -5.96 10.46
N ILE A 150 31.66 -5.80 11.43
CA ILE A 150 32.15 -4.49 11.87
C ILE A 150 32.81 -3.75 10.69
N LYS A 151 33.64 -4.43 9.90
CA LYS A 151 34.26 -3.85 8.71
C LYS A 151 33.24 -3.41 7.66
N GLU A 152 32.21 -4.24 7.39
CA GLU A 152 31.11 -3.88 6.47
C GLU A 152 30.34 -2.66 6.97
N TYR A 153 30.08 -2.58 8.26
CA TYR A 153 29.43 -1.43 8.88
C TYR A 153 30.27 -0.16 8.74
N ASP A 154 31.55 -0.21 9.12
CA ASP A 154 32.44 0.96 9.10
C ASP A 154 32.69 1.50 7.69
N THR A 155 32.72 0.62 6.68
CA THR A 155 32.98 1.01 5.29
C THR A 155 31.73 1.33 4.49
N GLY A 156 30.55 0.87 4.92
CA GLY A 156 29.35 0.93 4.09
C GLY A 156 28.02 0.98 4.84
N LYS A 157 27.94 1.64 5.99
CA LYS A 157 26.72 1.76 6.82
C LYS A 157 25.49 2.12 5.99
N GLN A 158 25.59 3.15 5.14
CA GLN A 158 24.46 3.59 4.32
C GLN A 158 23.96 2.50 3.36
N ASN A 159 24.86 1.77 2.72
CA ASN A 159 24.53 0.68 1.82
C ASN A 159 23.85 -0.49 2.56
N LEU A 160 24.27 -0.78 3.79
CA LEU A 160 23.65 -1.80 4.63
C LEU A 160 22.21 -1.42 5.01
N ILE A 161 22.00 -0.16 5.41
CA ILE A 161 20.66 0.37 5.71
C ILE A 161 19.76 0.24 4.49
N GLU A 162 20.19 0.71 3.33
CA GLU A 162 19.42 0.66 2.08
C GLU A 162 19.12 -0.79 1.65
N LYS A 163 20.09 -1.68 1.80
CA LYS A 163 19.91 -3.11 1.49
C LYS A 163 18.87 -3.77 2.39
N ARG A 164 18.88 -3.46 3.68
CA ARG A 164 17.91 -3.98 4.67
C ARG A 164 16.52 -3.38 4.45
N ALA A 165 16.43 -2.08 4.23
CA ALA A 165 15.18 -1.37 3.98
C ALA A 165 14.57 -1.64 2.58
N LYS A 166 15.31 -2.28 1.65
CA LYS A 166 14.94 -2.42 0.24
C LYS A 166 13.55 -3.01 0.01
N THR A 167 13.15 -3.99 0.79
CA THR A 167 11.85 -4.65 0.62
C THR A 167 10.70 -3.71 0.99
N GLU A 168 10.81 -3.00 2.11
CA GLU A 168 9.76 -2.08 2.58
C GLU A 168 9.71 -0.81 1.72
N THR A 169 10.86 -0.24 1.38
CA THR A 169 10.93 0.93 0.50
C THR A 169 10.40 0.63 -0.90
N LYS A 170 10.65 -0.55 -1.47
CA LYS A 170 10.06 -0.97 -2.75
C LYS A 170 8.53 -1.11 -2.68
N LYS A 171 7.97 -1.66 -1.61
CA LYS A 171 6.51 -1.72 -1.42
C LYS A 171 5.90 -0.32 -1.34
N LEU A 172 6.56 0.57 -0.61
CA LEU A 172 6.13 1.97 -0.49
C LEU A 172 6.16 2.69 -1.84
N GLU A 173 7.23 2.50 -2.61
CA GLU A 173 7.41 3.07 -3.95
C GLU A 173 6.41 2.50 -4.96
N HIS A 174 6.14 1.19 -4.92
CA HIS A 174 5.09 0.57 -5.72
C HIS A 174 3.73 1.21 -5.43
N THR A 175 3.38 1.36 -4.15
CA THR A 175 2.13 2.03 -3.74
C THR A 175 2.04 3.44 -4.31
N ARG A 176 3.11 4.22 -4.19
CA ARG A 176 3.16 5.58 -4.74
C ARG A 176 2.97 5.57 -6.26
N ASN A 177 3.67 4.71 -6.98
CA ASN A 177 3.60 4.64 -8.44
C ASN A 177 2.18 4.29 -8.93
N VAL A 178 1.52 3.33 -8.28
CA VAL A 178 0.13 2.97 -8.59
C VAL A 178 -0.80 4.17 -8.36
N LEU A 179 -0.66 4.88 -7.23
CA LEU A 179 -1.47 6.06 -6.95
C LEU A 179 -1.19 7.21 -7.92
N GLU A 180 0.05 7.41 -8.34
CA GLU A 180 0.40 8.42 -9.35
C GLU A 180 -0.21 8.10 -10.72
N ASN A 181 -0.24 6.82 -11.12
CA ASN A 181 -0.90 6.38 -12.35
C ASN A 181 -2.43 6.50 -12.25
N SER A 182 -2.99 6.36 -11.06
CA SER A 182 -4.43 6.46 -10.79
C SER A 182 -4.92 7.90 -10.51
N ARG A 183 -4.11 8.94 -10.76
CA ARG A 183 -4.45 10.34 -10.44
C ARG A 183 -5.79 10.79 -11.00
N ASN A 184 -6.15 10.35 -12.19
CA ASN A 184 -7.43 10.71 -12.81
C ASN A 184 -8.62 10.11 -12.05
N LEU A 185 -8.54 8.84 -11.65
CA LEU A 185 -9.54 8.17 -10.83
C LEU A 185 -9.65 8.83 -9.44
N ILE A 186 -8.51 9.15 -8.83
CA ILE A 186 -8.48 9.85 -7.54
C ILE A 186 -9.15 11.23 -7.67
N SER A 187 -8.85 11.96 -8.73
CA SER A 187 -9.42 13.29 -8.99
C SER A 187 -10.93 13.22 -9.24
N GLY A 188 -11.40 12.23 -10.02
CA GLY A 188 -12.81 11.94 -10.25
C GLY A 188 -13.51 11.62 -8.94
N ALA A 189 -13.00 10.64 -8.17
CA ALA A 189 -13.56 10.22 -6.89
C ALA A 189 -13.67 11.38 -5.87
N ILE A 190 -12.70 12.29 -5.86
CA ILE A 190 -12.76 13.50 -5.04
C ILE A 190 -13.89 14.42 -5.50
N GLY A 191 -13.99 14.66 -6.81
CA GLY A 191 -14.99 15.55 -7.40
C GLY A 191 -16.41 15.07 -7.11
N GLU A 192 -16.71 13.82 -7.46
CA GLU A 192 -18.02 13.21 -7.24
C GLU A 192 -18.39 13.15 -5.75
N ASN A 193 -17.44 12.81 -4.85
CA ASN A 193 -17.69 12.82 -3.41
C ASN A 193 -18.00 14.23 -2.87
N LEU A 194 -17.41 15.29 -3.43
CA LEU A 194 -17.73 16.66 -3.08
C LEU A 194 -19.15 17.04 -3.53
N VAL A 195 -19.58 16.62 -4.71
CA VAL A 195 -20.95 16.81 -5.20
C VAL A 195 -21.95 16.10 -4.29
N VAL A 196 -21.71 14.84 -3.94
CA VAL A 196 -22.57 14.11 -3.00
C VAL A 196 -22.67 14.82 -1.64
N LYS A 197 -21.55 15.30 -1.09
CA LYS A 197 -21.53 16.04 0.16
C LYS A 197 -22.31 17.34 0.08
N GLU A 198 -22.26 18.04 -1.03
CA GLU A 198 -23.00 19.29 -1.24
C GLU A 198 -24.50 19.03 -1.33
N ILE A 199 -24.93 18.06 -2.15
CA ILE A 199 -26.34 17.68 -2.31
C ILE A 199 -26.92 17.12 -1.00
N LYS A 200 -26.11 16.41 -0.18
CA LYS A 200 -26.56 15.88 1.12
C LYS A 200 -27.07 16.97 2.08
N LYS A 201 -26.66 18.22 1.88
CA LYS A 201 -27.16 19.38 2.68
C LYS A 201 -28.61 19.77 2.34
N LEU A 202 -29.18 19.30 1.22
CA LEU A 202 -30.57 19.51 0.85
C LEU A 202 -31.52 18.72 1.76
N SER A 203 -32.85 19.03 1.68
CA SER A 203 -33.88 18.32 2.44
C SER A 203 -34.12 16.90 1.92
N ASP A 204 -34.97 16.15 2.56
CA ASP A 204 -35.40 14.81 2.16
C ASP A 204 -36.37 14.79 0.96
N ASP A 205 -36.79 15.95 0.49
CA ASP A 205 -37.48 16.13 -0.80
C ASP A 205 -36.58 15.90 -2.02
N TYR A 206 -35.28 15.70 -1.78
CA TYR A 206 -34.29 15.42 -2.81
C TYR A 206 -33.74 14.00 -2.67
N ALA A 207 -33.66 13.27 -3.79
CA ALA A 207 -33.08 11.94 -3.87
C ALA A 207 -31.97 11.90 -4.92
N LEU A 208 -30.78 11.52 -4.51
CA LEU A 208 -29.60 11.37 -5.38
C LEU A 208 -29.32 9.90 -5.61
N ILE A 209 -29.28 9.48 -6.87
CA ILE A 209 -28.81 8.16 -7.28
C ILE A 209 -27.44 8.35 -7.92
N ASN A 210 -26.41 7.76 -7.30
CA ASN A 210 -25.06 7.77 -7.83
C ASN A 210 -24.86 6.60 -8.78
N ASP A 211 -24.02 6.77 -9.80
CA ASP A 211 -23.68 5.74 -10.78
C ASP A 211 -24.94 5.10 -11.40
N PHE A 212 -25.83 5.98 -11.88
CA PHE A 212 -27.08 5.53 -12.49
C PHE A 212 -26.83 4.95 -13.88
N ASN A 213 -27.16 3.68 -14.06
CA ASN A 213 -26.96 2.95 -15.30
C ASN A 213 -28.32 2.60 -15.94
N LEU A 214 -28.45 2.93 -17.21
CA LEU A 214 -29.63 2.62 -18.00
C LEU A 214 -29.23 1.82 -19.24
N SER A 215 -29.84 0.64 -19.43
CA SER A 215 -29.63 -0.25 -20.56
C SER A 215 -30.90 -0.52 -21.30
N PHE A 216 -30.83 -0.64 -22.62
CA PHE A 216 -31.96 -0.91 -23.50
C PHE A 216 -31.81 -2.29 -24.15
N SER A 217 -32.85 -3.11 -24.09
CA SER A 217 -32.89 -4.40 -24.80
C SER A 217 -32.81 -4.25 -26.32
N ARG A 218 -33.35 -3.14 -26.85
CA ARG A 218 -33.21 -2.71 -28.25
C ARG A 218 -32.60 -1.30 -28.24
N PRO A 219 -31.54 -1.05 -29.04
CA PRO A 219 -30.88 0.26 -29.02
C PRO A 219 -31.85 1.35 -29.51
N ILE A 220 -31.84 2.48 -28.82
CA ILE A 220 -32.57 3.69 -29.23
C ILE A 220 -31.69 4.51 -30.18
N PHE A 221 -32.29 5.18 -31.17
CA PHE A 221 -31.57 5.94 -32.18
C PHE A 221 -31.60 7.43 -31.90
N HIS A 222 -30.43 8.00 -31.58
CA HIS A 222 -30.27 9.44 -31.37
C HIS A 222 -29.96 10.18 -32.64
N LYS A 223 -30.97 10.81 -33.25
CA LYS A 223 -30.86 11.48 -34.58
C LYS A 223 -29.77 12.56 -34.63
N LYS A 224 -29.68 13.41 -33.58
CA LYS A 224 -28.70 14.54 -33.56
C LYS A 224 -27.25 14.09 -33.75
N TYR A 225 -26.88 12.94 -33.20
CA TYR A 225 -25.51 12.40 -33.27
C TYR A 225 -25.36 11.21 -34.21
N ASN A 226 -26.47 10.81 -34.90
CA ASN A 226 -26.53 9.64 -35.78
C ASN A 226 -25.98 8.36 -35.09
N GLN A 227 -26.36 8.13 -33.82
CA GLN A 227 -25.84 7.05 -32.98
C GLN A 227 -26.97 6.15 -32.45
N ARG A 228 -26.65 4.85 -32.32
CA ARG A 228 -27.47 3.90 -31.57
C ARG A 228 -26.96 3.84 -30.11
N ILE A 229 -27.86 4.03 -29.16
CA ILE A 229 -27.55 3.99 -27.73
C ILE A 229 -28.07 2.66 -27.17
N TYR A 230 -27.14 1.84 -26.67
CA TYR A 230 -27.43 0.58 -25.99
C TYR A 230 -27.51 0.78 -24.48
N SER A 231 -26.68 1.67 -23.94
CA SER A 231 -26.65 2.02 -22.53
C SER A 231 -26.09 3.43 -22.34
N VAL A 232 -26.45 4.02 -21.20
CA VAL A 232 -25.84 5.25 -20.69
C VAL A 232 -25.55 5.09 -19.21
N GLN A 233 -24.49 5.78 -18.76
CA GLN A 233 -24.11 5.92 -17.37
C GLN A 233 -24.14 7.39 -17.00
N ILE A 234 -24.65 7.71 -15.83
CA ILE A 234 -24.81 9.08 -15.31
C ILE A 234 -24.13 9.12 -13.95
N ASP A 235 -23.17 10.02 -13.75
CA ASP A 235 -22.44 10.16 -12.49
C ASP A 235 -23.41 10.31 -11.31
N HIS A 236 -24.36 11.28 -11.46
CA HIS A 236 -25.36 11.56 -10.44
C HIS A 236 -26.70 11.93 -11.09
N LEU A 237 -27.76 11.25 -10.67
CA LEU A 237 -29.15 11.54 -11.04
C LEU A 237 -29.87 12.09 -9.81
N LEU A 238 -30.16 13.39 -9.80
CA LEU A 238 -30.90 14.02 -8.70
C LEU A 238 -32.37 14.16 -9.06
N ILE A 239 -33.24 13.63 -8.22
CA ILE A 239 -34.69 13.67 -8.37
C ILE A 239 -35.25 14.60 -7.31
N SER A 240 -36.11 15.53 -7.70
CA SER A 240 -36.76 16.52 -6.82
C SER A 240 -38.17 16.82 -7.29
N LYS A 241 -38.93 17.59 -6.49
CA LYS A 241 -40.25 18.09 -6.91
C LYS A 241 -40.17 19.02 -8.13
N ALA A 242 -39.01 19.61 -8.41
CA ALA A 242 -38.80 20.45 -9.61
C ALA A 242 -38.47 19.63 -10.87
N GLY A 243 -38.36 18.31 -10.77
CA GLY A 243 -37.99 17.39 -11.85
C GLY A 243 -36.65 16.70 -11.60
N ILE A 244 -36.01 16.26 -12.67
CA ILE A 244 -34.78 15.46 -12.63
C ILE A 244 -33.60 16.28 -13.13
N PHE A 245 -32.45 16.20 -12.44
CA PHE A 245 -31.19 16.80 -12.84
C PHE A 245 -30.20 15.69 -13.17
N ILE A 246 -29.71 15.65 -14.40
CA ILE A 246 -28.55 14.86 -14.79
C ILE A 246 -27.33 15.69 -14.44
N ILE A 247 -26.48 15.18 -13.56
CA ILE A 247 -25.30 15.87 -13.06
C ILE A 247 -24.06 15.10 -13.47
N GLU A 248 -23.23 15.73 -14.28
CA GLU A 248 -21.90 15.27 -14.67
C GLU A 248 -20.86 16.06 -13.86
N THR A 249 -19.90 15.40 -13.26
CA THR A 249 -18.89 16.04 -12.42
C THR A 249 -17.56 16.17 -13.14
N LYS A 250 -16.95 17.36 -13.11
CA LYS A 250 -15.61 17.58 -13.67
C LYS A 250 -14.71 18.28 -12.66
N ASN A 251 -13.62 17.60 -12.28
CA ASN A 251 -12.61 18.14 -11.38
C ASN A 251 -11.32 18.48 -12.15
N TRP A 252 -11.43 19.49 -13.03
CA TRP A 252 -10.34 19.92 -13.89
C TRP A 252 -9.49 21.01 -13.25
N SER A 253 -8.18 20.98 -13.56
CA SER A 253 -7.26 22.06 -13.19
C SER A 253 -7.55 23.32 -14.03
N LYS A 254 -7.05 24.47 -13.59
CA LYS A 254 -7.19 25.74 -14.34
C LYS A 254 -6.60 25.65 -15.76
N SER A 255 -5.48 24.93 -15.92
CA SER A 255 -4.88 24.71 -17.23
C SER A 255 -5.76 23.80 -18.09
N SER A 256 -6.34 22.74 -17.53
CA SER A 256 -7.21 21.81 -18.26
C SER A 256 -8.50 22.49 -18.74
N VAL A 257 -9.10 23.38 -17.95
CA VAL A 257 -10.31 24.11 -18.36
C VAL A 257 -10.10 24.95 -19.63
N ASN A 258 -8.89 25.49 -19.81
CA ASN A 258 -8.57 26.34 -20.97
C ASN A 258 -8.14 25.54 -22.22
N THR A 259 -7.72 24.28 -22.05
CA THR A 259 -7.16 23.43 -23.12
C THR A 259 -8.09 22.30 -23.56
N ILE A 260 -8.92 21.78 -22.64
CA ILE A 260 -9.83 20.67 -22.90
C ILE A 260 -11.18 21.20 -23.36
N SER A 261 -11.65 20.74 -24.51
CA SER A 261 -12.98 21.04 -25.01
C SER A 261 -14.04 20.39 -24.13
N LEU A 262 -15.05 21.16 -23.69
CA LEU A 262 -16.26 20.62 -23.06
C LEU A 262 -17.18 19.87 -24.04
N ARG A 263 -16.82 19.75 -25.31
CA ARG A 263 -17.65 19.08 -26.31
C ARG A 263 -18.01 17.67 -25.90
N SER A 264 -17.03 16.85 -25.46
CA SER A 264 -17.27 15.47 -25.05
C SER A 264 -18.20 15.33 -23.84
N PRO A 265 -18.00 16.05 -22.70
CA PRO A 265 -18.95 16.07 -21.59
C PRO A 265 -20.36 16.53 -21.97
N ILE A 266 -20.50 17.50 -22.90
CA ILE A 266 -21.81 17.96 -23.35
C ILE A 266 -22.50 16.90 -24.19
N GLU A 267 -21.80 16.26 -25.14
CA GLU A 267 -22.33 15.17 -25.94
C GLU A 267 -22.73 13.98 -25.05
N GLN A 268 -21.97 13.69 -24.01
CA GLN A 268 -22.27 12.64 -23.03
C GLN A 268 -23.59 12.95 -22.28
N ILE A 269 -23.73 14.16 -21.73
CA ILE A 269 -24.91 14.51 -20.93
C ILE A 269 -26.18 14.65 -21.80
N GLU A 270 -26.07 15.15 -23.03
CA GLU A 270 -27.19 15.20 -23.99
C GLU A 270 -27.65 13.81 -24.43
N ARG A 271 -26.72 12.90 -24.61
CA ARG A 271 -26.99 11.49 -24.89
C ARG A 271 -27.70 10.82 -23.73
N SER A 272 -27.24 11.07 -22.51
CA SER A 272 -27.88 10.57 -21.26
C SER A 272 -29.27 11.16 -21.07
N ASN A 273 -29.45 12.44 -21.37
CA ASN A 273 -30.76 13.09 -21.32
C ASN A 273 -31.76 12.46 -22.28
N PHE A 274 -31.35 12.23 -23.54
CA PHE A 274 -32.20 11.58 -24.52
C PHE A 274 -32.59 10.16 -24.08
N ALA A 275 -31.64 9.38 -23.60
CA ALA A 275 -31.87 8.02 -23.13
C ALA A 275 -32.83 8.00 -21.93
N LEU A 276 -32.61 8.90 -20.94
CA LEU A 276 -33.48 9.02 -19.78
C LEU A 276 -34.88 9.47 -20.16
N TYR A 277 -35.00 10.43 -21.10
CA TYR A 277 -36.30 10.87 -21.59
C TYR A 277 -37.10 9.74 -22.23
N VAL A 278 -36.49 8.93 -23.11
CA VAL A 278 -37.14 7.77 -23.72
C VAL A 278 -37.59 6.78 -22.63
N TYR A 279 -36.72 6.43 -21.73
CA TYR A 279 -37.02 5.51 -20.64
C TYR A 279 -38.21 5.98 -19.78
N ILE A 280 -38.19 7.26 -19.36
CA ILE A 280 -39.25 7.85 -18.56
C ILE A 280 -40.58 7.84 -19.32
N SER A 281 -40.55 8.22 -20.60
CA SER A 281 -41.78 8.24 -21.44
C SER A 281 -42.40 6.90 -21.65
N GLU A 282 -41.63 5.81 -21.66
CA GLU A 282 -42.12 4.45 -21.82
C GLU A 282 -42.53 3.79 -20.50
N ASN A 283 -41.92 4.16 -19.37
CA ASN A 283 -42.06 3.39 -18.12
C ASN A 283 -42.72 4.16 -16.97
N ILE A 284 -42.80 5.50 -17.04
CA ILE A 284 -43.33 6.31 -15.95
C ILE A 284 -44.51 7.16 -16.43
N THR A 285 -45.71 6.78 -16.05
CA THR A 285 -46.93 7.53 -16.34
C THR A 285 -47.38 8.29 -15.09
N LEU A 286 -47.55 9.60 -15.20
CA LEU A 286 -48.08 10.46 -14.12
C LEU A 286 -49.56 10.82 -14.47
N ASN A 287 -50.50 9.95 -14.07
CA ASN A 287 -51.91 10.04 -14.48
C ASN A 287 -52.76 11.02 -13.64
N GLU A 288 -52.15 11.85 -12.79
CA GLU A 288 -52.87 12.65 -11.78
C GLU A 288 -53.02 14.13 -12.16
N HIS A 289 -52.86 14.50 -13.44
CA HIS A 289 -52.99 15.89 -13.87
C HIS A 289 -54.29 16.14 -14.64
N HIS A 290 -55.10 17.12 -14.22
CA HIS A 290 -56.39 17.47 -14.82
C HIS A 290 -56.32 17.85 -16.32
N TRP A 291 -55.13 18.17 -16.84
CA TRP A 291 -54.87 18.66 -18.20
C TRP A 291 -54.12 17.64 -19.09
N GLY A 292 -54.08 16.38 -18.73
CA GLY A 292 -53.41 15.33 -19.50
C GLY A 292 -52.08 14.86 -18.90
N GLU A 293 -51.20 14.27 -19.70
CA GLU A 293 -49.90 13.74 -19.24
C GLU A 293 -48.94 14.85 -18.81
N GLN A 294 -48.53 14.81 -17.57
CA GLN A 294 -47.52 15.72 -17.04
C GLN A 294 -46.12 15.28 -17.46
N ARG A 295 -45.39 16.16 -18.17
CA ARG A 295 -43.99 15.88 -18.52
C ARG A 295 -43.08 16.18 -17.33
N ILE A 296 -42.16 15.25 -17.05
CA ILE A 296 -41.12 15.41 -16.04
C ILE A 296 -39.98 16.26 -16.65
N PRO A 297 -39.69 17.44 -16.11
CA PRO A 297 -38.57 18.26 -16.58
C PRO A 297 -37.25 17.53 -16.32
N ILE A 298 -36.38 17.44 -17.35
CA ILE A 298 -35.02 16.91 -17.23
C ILE A 298 -34.04 18.03 -17.54
N ARG A 299 -33.12 18.31 -16.60
CA ARG A 299 -32.13 19.39 -16.70
C ARG A 299 -30.72 18.83 -16.72
N ASN A 300 -29.90 19.33 -17.63
CA ASN A 300 -28.52 18.92 -17.80
C ASN A 300 -27.60 19.86 -17.07
N LEU A 301 -26.74 19.35 -16.19
CA LEU A 301 -25.85 20.12 -15.35
C LEU A 301 -24.44 19.52 -15.33
N ILE A 302 -23.44 20.31 -15.71
CA ILE A 302 -22.04 20.01 -15.47
C ILE A 302 -21.59 20.77 -14.24
N VAL A 303 -21.13 20.04 -13.22
CA VAL A 303 -20.60 20.62 -11.99
C VAL A 303 -19.08 20.62 -12.04
N MET A 304 -18.53 21.82 -12.06
CA MET A 304 -17.09 22.06 -12.01
C MET A 304 -16.65 22.27 -10.55
N ILE A 305 -15.64 21.52 -10.09
CA ILE A 305 -15.22 21.57 -8.68
C ILE A 305 -14.51 22.91 -8.36
N ASN A 306 -13.53 23.29 -9.15
CA ASN A 306 -12.67 24.43 -8.83
C ASN A 306 -12.76 25.56 -9.85
N ASN A 307 -12.80 25.26 -11.13
CA ASN A 307 -12.71 26.24 -12.21
C ASN A 307 -13.80 25.96 -13.24
N LYS A 308 -14.43 27.00 -13.74
CA LYS A 308 -15.50 26.94 -14.73
C LYS A 308 -15.04 27.65 -16.02
N PRO A 309 -15.34 27.09 -17.22
CA PRO A 309 -15.10 27.77 -18.48
C PRO A 309 -16.00 28.98 -18.65
N THR A 310 -15.60 29.90 -19.50
CA THR A 310 -16.41 31.09 -19.86
C THR A 310 -17.49 30.80 -20.91
N ALA A 311 -17.36 29.64 -21.60
CA ALA A 311 -18.31 29.26 -22.63
C ALA A 311 -19.70 28.91 -22.05
N GLU A 312 -20.76 29.36 -22.72
CA GLU A 312 -22.15 29.03 -22.44
C GLU A 312 -22.70 28.03 -23.45
N PHE A 313 -23.60 27.14 -23.01
CA PHE A 313 -24.17 26.09 -23.83
C PHE A 313 -25.70 26.13 -23.76
N LYS A 314 -26.36 25.95 -24.91
CA LYS A 314 -27.81 26.12 -25.00
C LYS A 314 -28.63 25.14 -24.17
N TYR A 315 -28.18 23.90 -24.05
CA TYR A 315 -28.95 22.80 -23.41
C TYR A 315 -28.28 22.19 -22.18
N VAL A 316 -27.13 22.73 -21.80
CA VAL A 316 -26.34 22.24 -20.67
C VAL A 316 -25.88 23.43 -19.84
N THR A 317 -26.24 23.43 -18.57
CA THR A 317 -25.79 24.48 -17.65
C THR A 317 -24.47 24.05 -17.01
N VAL A 318 -23.51 24.97 -16.91
CA VAL A 318 -22.24 24.72 -16.22
C VAL A 318 -22.21 25.57 -14.94
N LYS A 319 -22.07 24.91 -13.79
CA LYS A 319 -22.01 25.57 -12.47
C LYS A 319 -20.76 25.15 -11.71
N LEU A 320 -20.28 26.04 -10.84
CA LEU A 320 -19.31 25.65 -9.82
C LEU A 320 -20.01 24.89 -8.70
N LEU A 321 -19.26 24.02 -8.01
CA LEU A 321 -19.79 23.24 -6.87
C LEU A 321 -20.50 24.12 -5.84
N ARG A 322 -19.97 25.31 -5.53
CA ARG A 322 -20.57 26.25 -4.58
C ARG A 322 -21.90 26.85 -5.05
N GLU A 323 -22.20 26.80 -6.35
CA GLU A 323 -23.42 27.32 -6.97
C GLU A 323 -24.50 26.23 -7.13
N LEU A 324 -24.15 24.96 -6.84
CA LEU A 324 -24.96 23.78 -7.14
C LEU A 324 -26.33 23.81 -6.46
N ASN A 325 -26.34 23.94 -5.14
CA ASN A 325 -27.59 23.86 -4.36
C ASN A 325 -28.51 25.07 -4.61
N ASP A 326 -27.97 26.26 -4.82
CA ASP A 326 -28.73 27.46 -5.15
C ASP A 326 -29.37 27.31 -6.53
N TYR A 327 -28.64 26.79 -7.51
CA TYR A 327 -29.19 26.48 -8.83
C TYR A 327 -30.30 25.43 -8.79
N ILE A 328 -30.14 24.35 -8.00
CA ILE A 328 -31.18 23.31 -7.85
C ILE A 328 -32.43 23.87 -7.21
N LYS A 329 -32.31 24.69 -6.17
CA LYS A 329 -33.44 25.33 -5.44
C LYS A 329 -34.14 26.42 -6.21
N TYR A 330 -33.54 26.97 -7.25
CA TYR A 330 -34.14 28.02 -8.08
C TYR A 330 -35.43 27.61 -8.78
N PHE A 331 -35.61 26.32 -9.06
CA PHE A 331 -36.73 25.81 -9.83
C PHE A 331 -37.94 25.52 -8.96
N GLU A 332 -39.10 26.02 -9.38
CA GLU A 332 -40.36 25.77 -8.70
C GLU A 332 -40.80 24.29 -8.75
N PRO A 333 -41.45 23.78 -7.70
CA PRO A 333 -42.03 22.46 -7.66
C PRO A 333 -43.11 22.27 -8.75
N VAL A 334 -42.97 21.21 -9.55
CA VAL A 334 -43.95 20.83 -10.58
C VAL A 334 -44.54 19.43 -10.26
N LEU A 335 -43.97 18.68 -9.34
CA LEU A 335 -44.35 17.36 -8.91
C LEU A 335 -44.85 17.40 -7.46
N ASN A 336 -45.89 16.62 -7.17
CA ASN A 336 -46.31 16.39 -5.80
C ASN A 336 -45.49 15.28 -5.12
N GLN A 337 -45.71 15.03 -3.84
CA GLN A 337 -44.92 14.06 -3.07
C GLN A 337 -45.11 12.63 -3.54
N ILE A 338 -46.33 12.26 -3.99
CA ILE A 338 -46.65 10.90 -4.46
C ILE A 338 -45.90 10.64 -5.78
N GLN A 339 -45.95 11.62 -6.70
CA GLN A 339 -45.24 11.57 -7.98
C GLN A 339 -43.73 11.49 -7.78
N LEU A 340 -43.15 12.30 -6.89
CA LEU A 340 -41.75 12.24 -6.52
C LEU A 340 -41.35 10.84 -6.04
N ASN A 341 -42.07 10.27 -5.09
CA ASN A 341 -41.75 8.95 -4.55
C ASN A 341 -41.89 7.85 -5.61
N ARG A 342 -42.90 7.93 -6.51
CA ARG A 342 -43.05 7.01 -7.63
C ARG A 342 -41.87 7.02 -8.58
N ILE A 343 -41.38 8.23 -8.95
CA ILE A 343 -40.21 8.37 -9.82
C ILE A 343 -38.98 7.79 -9.15
N ILE A 344 -38.76 8.08 -7.85
CA ILE A 344 -37.61 7.55 -7.10
C ILE A 344 -37.63 6.03 -7.06
N THR A 345 -38.80 5.42 -6.75
CA THR A 345 -38.95 3.96 -6.71
C THR A 345 -38.65 3.34 -8.08
N GLN A 346 -39.13 3.95 -9.16
CA GLN A 346 -38.99 3.40 -10.51
C GLN A 346 -37.52 3.52 -11.02
N LEU A 347 -36.80 4.58 -10.66
CA LEU A 347 -35.44 4.80 -11.11
C LEU A 347 -34.38 4.16 -10.18
N ASN A 348 -34.75 3.75 -8.99
CA ASN A 348 -33.82 3.13 -8.03
C ASN A 348 -33.90 1.59 -8.04
N ASN A 349 -34.79 1.00 -8.82
CA ASN A 349 -34.88 -0.46 -9.06
C ASN A 349 -34.00 -0.83 -10.23
#